data_53cf4bf765b3ed45c03d4cf0044b3c5b
#
_entry.id   53cf4bf765b3ed45c03d4cf0044b3c5b
#
_cell.length_a   1.000
_cell.length_b   1.000
_cell.length_c   1.000
_cell.angle_alpha   90.00
_cell.angle_beta   90.00
_cell.angle_gamma   90.00
#
_symmetry.space_group_name_H-M   'P 1'
#
loop_
_entity.id
_entity.type
_entity.pdbx_description
1 polymer ?
#
loop_
_entity_poly.entity_id
_entity_poly.type
_entity_poly.pdbx_seq_one_letter_code
_entity_poly.pdbx_strand_id
1 'polypeptide(L)'
;MMTLNNTVYATGEGTPLVLVHAFPVDHRMWDDCAEQIARQTRETGDPAVTVWAPDMPGAGAGPIPEPADSGRVAADGALTDALDLMADAYVDLVRAAGYDKAVWAGLSMGGYVVLDIQRRHPDMVAGLALCDTKAGADGPEARANRLACASECEATQTVKPVMHFTDATPSDSSFKQSDEGRALFARWIGEQTSQGVGWRQRMAAGRPDLSDQLPLVTAPARSEEHTS
;
A
#
# COMPACT_ATOMS: atom_id res chain seq x y z
N MET A 1 11.67 -14.41 -5.35
CA MET A 1 10.80 -14.05 -4.19
C MET A 1 10.74 -12.54 -4.12
N MET A 2 9.55 -11.97 -3.99
CA MET A 2 9.36 -10.53 -3.92
C MET A 2 9.99 -9.97 -2.64
N THR A 3 10.73 -8.87 -2.75
CA THR A 3 11.46 -8.24 -1.64
C THR A 3 10.90 -6.87 -1.37
N LEU A 4 10.72 -6.53 -0.10
CA LEU A 4 10.25 -5.22 0.35
C LEU A 4 11.41 -4.44 0.97
N ASN A 5 11.42 -3.13 0.79
CA ASN A 5 12.29 -2.23 1.54
C ASN A 5 11.52 -1.72 2.75
N ASN A 6 11.96 -2.05 3.97
CA ASN A 6 11.22 -1.72 5.19
C ASN A 6 11.83 -0.53 5.92
N THR A 7 11.04 0.51 6.14
CA THR A 7 11.37 1.64 7.01
C THR A 7 10.86 1.36 8.42
N VAL A 8 11.77 1.44 9.42
CA VAL A 8 11.48 1.19 10.83
C VAL A 8 11.44 2.51 11.59
N TYR A 9 10.28 2.89 12.09
CA TYR A 9 10.07 4.12 12.90
C TYR A 9 10.23 3.88 14.39
N ALA A 10 9.89 2.68 14.85
CA ALA A 10 10.06 2.27 16.22
C ALA A 10 10.27 0.76 16.32
N THR A 11 11.01 0.35 17.35
CA THR A 11 11.19 -1.07 17.74
C THR A 11 10.69 -1.24 19.16
N GLY A 12 9.84 -2.22 19.39
CA GLY A 12 9.27 -2.57 20.68
C GLY A 12 9.04 -4.08 20.79
N GLU A 13 8.51 -4.50 21.94
CA GLU A 13 8.29 -5.93 22.24
C GLU A 13 6.86 -6.41 21.86
N GLY A 14 5.97 -5.49 21.52
CA GLY A 14 4.56 -5.79 21.21
C GLY A 14 4.33 -6.23 19.77
N THR A 15 3.08 -6.54 19.46
CA THR A 15 2.61 -6.81 18.09
C THR A 15 2.95 -5.63 17.18
N PRO A 16 3.65 -5.83 16.06
CA PRO A 16 4.03 -4.73 15.18
C PRO A 16 2.81 -4.11 14.49
N LEU A 17 2.88 -2.79 14.29
CA LEU A 17 2.01 -2.05 13.38
C LEU A 17 2.73 -1.91 12.04
N VAL A 18 2.11 -2.40 10.98
CA VAL A 18 2.63 -2.31 9.61
C VAL A 18 1.73 -1.37 8.80
N LEU A 19 2.31 -0.27 8.34
CA LEU A 19 1.64 0.78 7.58
C LEU A 19 1.90 0.57 6.09
N VAL A 20 0.85 0.25 5.33
CA VAL A 20 0.93 -0.04 3.90
C VAL A 20 0.46 1.16 3.12
N HIS A 21 1.36 1.77 2.34
CA HIS A 21 1.16 3.07 1.71
C HIS A 21 0.21 3.02 0.50
N ALA A 22 -0.25 4.22 0.07
CA ALA A 22 -1.08 4.39 -1.12
C ALA A 22 -0.25 4.45 -2.42
N PHE A 23 -0.94 4.30 -3.56
CA PHE A 23 -0.45 4.65 -4.88
C PHE A 23 -0.74 6.14 -5.18
N PRO A 24 0.12 6.88 -5.86
CA PRO A 24 1.42 6.49 -6.44
C PRO A 24 2.65 6.92 -5.61
N VAL A 25 2.52 7.05 -4.32
CA VAL A 25 3.56 7.46 -3.37
C VAL A 25 4.30 6.25 -2.76
N ASP A 26 5.04 6.45 -1.67
CA ASP A 26 5.80 5.46 -0.92
C ASP A 26 5.61 5.64 0.60
N HIS A 27 6.43 4.97 1.43
CA HIS A 27 6.32 4.98 2.89
C HIS A 27 6.30 6.40 3.50
N ARG A 28 6.91 7.40 2.85
CA ARG A 28 7.00 8.77 3.37
C ARG A 28 5.63 9.42 3.65
N MET A 29 4.57 8.92 3.04
CA MET A 29 3.22 9.38 3.37
C MET A 29 2.81 9.06 4.81
N TRP A 30 3.49 8.12 5.45
CA TRP A 30 3.26 7.70 6.81
C TRP A 30 4.19 8.35 7.84
N ASP A 31 5.23 9.13 7.42
CA ASP A 31 6.28 9.66 8.29
C ASP A 31 5.70 10.33 9.54
N ASP A 32 4.87 11.35 9.37
CA ASP A 32 4.28 12.09 10.50
C ASP A 32 3.43 11.20 11.41
N CYS A 33 2.61 10.34 10.82
CA CYS A 33 1.73 9.43 11.56
C CYS A 33 2.56 8.40 12.35
N ALA A 34 3.52 7.75 11.70
CA ALA A 34 4.37 6.75 12.31
C ALA A 34 5.25 7.32 13.44
N GLU A 35 5.81 8.53 13.23
CA GLU A 35 6.59 9.23 14.24
C GLU A 35 5.72 9.66 15.44
N GLN A 36 4.48 10.12 15.20
CA GLN A 36 3.56 10.44 16.27
C GLN A 36 3.20 9.22 17.11
N ILE A 37 2.87 8.09 16.47
CA ILE A 37 2.60 6.83 17.17
C ILE A 37 3.81 6.40 18.00
N ALA A 38 4.99 6.40 17.40
CA ALA A 38 6.23 6.03 18.07
C ALA A 38 6.58 6.96 19.25
N ARG A 39 6.23 8.23 19.18
CA ARG A 39 6.41 9.20 20.27
C ARG A 39 5.39 8.98 21.37
N GLN A 40 4.11 8.84 21.02
CA GLN A 40 3.01 8.71 21.99
C GLN A 40 3.19 7.47 22.86
N THR A 41 3.58 6.32 22.31
CA THR A 41 3.83 5.11 23.09
C THR A 41 4.97 5.28 24.11
N ARG A 42 5.99 6.10 23.79
CA ARG A 42 7.07 6.43 24.74
C ARG A 42 6.62 7.36 25.87
N GLU A 43 5.72 8.33 25.57
CA GLU A 43 5.24 9.31 26.54
C GLU A 43 4.21 8.73 27.52
N THR A 44 3.38 7.80 27.06
CA THR A 44 2.35 7.15 27.92
C THR A 44 2.90 6.06 28.82
N GLY A 45 4.14 5.61 28.59
CA GLY A 45 4.73 4.50 29.31
C GLY A 45 4.13 3.13 28.93
N ASP A 46 3.33 3.08 27.87
CA ASP A 46 2.84 1.85 27.28
C ASP A 46 4.01 1.03 26.70
N PRO A 47 3.87 -0.29 26.57
CA PRO A 47 4.86 -1.10 25.88
C PRO A 47 5.20 -0.48 24.51
N ALA A 48 6.49 -0.28 24.26
CA ALA A 48 6.94 0.27 22.99
C ALA A 48 6.38 -0.57 21.82
N VAL A 49 5.70 0.07 20.89
CA VAL A 49 5.13 -0.57 19.70
C VAL A 49 6.17 -0.57 18.61
N THR A 50 6.36 -1.69 17.95
CA THR A 50 7.11 -1.75 16.68
C THR A 50 6.26 -1.12 15.58
N VAL A 51 6.81 -0.12 14.86
CA VAL A 51 6.12 0.59 13.77
C VAL A 51 6.96 0.51 12.51
N TRP A 52 6.40 -0.08 11.47
CA TRP A 52 7.03 -0.25 10.16
C TRP A 52 6.18 0.36 9.05
N ALA A 53 6.84 0.86 8.02
CA ALA A 53 6.21 1.22 6.75
C ALA A 53 7.08 0.72 5.59
N PRO A 54 6.85 -0.51 5.12
CA PRO A 54 7.55 -1.04 3.96
C PRO A 54 7.10 -0.37 2.68
N ASP A 55 8.05 -0.09 1.78
CA ASP A 55 7.75 0.29 0.40
C ASP A 55 7.19 -0.91 -0.38
N MET A 56 6.08 -0.70 -1.08
CA MET A 56 5.61 -1.67 -2.07
C MET A 56 6.66 -1.87 -3.16
N PRO A 57 6.64 -3.02 -3.84
CA PRO A 57 7.50 -3.24 -5.00
C PRO A 57 7.40 -2.12 -6.03
N GLY A 58 8.56 -1.58 -6.42
CA GLY A 58 8.65 -0.45 -7.35
C GLY A 58 8.23 0.91 -6.80
N ALA A 59 8.04 1.05 -5.47
CA ALA A 59 7.84 2.32 -4.80
C ALA A 59 9.07 2.69 -3.96
N GLY A 60 9.39 3.98 -3.85
CA GLY A 60 10.50 4.45 -3.03
C GLY A 60 11.80 3.69 -3.31
N ALA A 61 12.33 3.03 -2.29
CA ALA A 61 13.49 2.15 -2.41
C ALA A 61 13.13 0.65 -2.60
N GLY A 62 11.84 0.32 -2.71
CA GLY A 62 11.37 -1.04 -2.98
C GLY A 62 11.76 -1.50 -4.40
N PRO A 63 12.44 -2.64 -4.55
CA PRO A 63 12.85 -3.13 -5.87
C PRO A 63 11.62 -3.52 -6.70
N ILE A 64 11.70 -3.30 -8.02
CA ILE A 64 10.71 -3.85 -8.96
C ILE A 64 10.96 -5.35 -9.06
N PRO A 65 9.93 -6.20 -8.87
CA PRO A 65 10.11 -7.64 -8.99
C PRO A 65 10.53 -8.05 -10.40
N GLU A 66 11.40 -9.04 -10.49
CA GLU A 66 11.71 -9.67 -11.76
C GLU A 66 10.43 -10.29 -12.37
N PRO A 67 10.35 -10.46 -13.70
CA PRO A 67 9.17 -11.05 -14.34
C PRO A 67 8.73 -12.39 -13.75
N ALA A 68 9.69 -13.23 -13.33
CA ALA A 68 9.42 -14.52 -12.71
C ALA A 68 8.78 -14.41 -11.31
N ASP A 69 8.99 -13.28 -10.63
CA ASP A 69 8.46 -12.98 -9.29
C ASP A 69 7.24 -12.02 -9.34
N SER A 70 6.77 -11.66 -10.53
CA SER A 70 5.63 -10.75 -10.74
C SER A 70 4.28 -11.44 -10.89
N GLY A 71 4.27 -12.78 -10.90
CA GLY A 71 3.05 -13.56 -11.13
C GLY A 71 2.69 -13.69 -12.62
N ARG A 72 1.47 -14.17 -12.89
CA ARG A 72 0.99 -14.39 -14.25
C ARG A 72 0.56 -13.09 -14.91
N VAL A 73 0.90 -12.97 -16.19
CA VAL A 73 0.46 -11.86 -17.03
C VAL A 73 -0.78 -12.29 -17.83
N ALA A 74 -1.90 -11.60 -17.64
CA ALA A 74 -3.11 -11.79 -18.43
C ALA A 74 -2.91 -11.28 -19.88
N ALA A 75 -3.82 -11.66 -20.79
CA ALA A 75 -3.73 -11.27 -22.19
C ALA A 75 -3.75 -9.75 -22.42
N ASP A 76 -4.36 -9.01 -21.52
CA ASP A 76 -4.41 -7.54 -21.52
C ASP A 76 -3.21 -6.88 -20.82
N GLY A 77 -2.29 -7.66 -20.26
CA GLY A 77 -1.10 -7.18 -19.56
C GLY A 77 -1.27 -6.91 -18.07
N ALA A 78 -2.41 -7.26 -17.48
CA ALA A 78 -2.58 -7.19 -16.02
C ALA A 78 -1.82 -8.33 -15.33
N LEU A 79 -1.37 -8.08 -14.09
CA LEU A 79 -0.64 -9.07 -13.27
C LEU A 79 -1.64 -9.70 -12.28
N THR A 80 -2.09 -10.92 -12.55
CA THR A 80 -3.22 -11.55 -11.84
C THR A 80 -2.85 -12.13 -10.48
N ASP A 81 -1.59 -12.45 -10.25
CA ASP A 81 -1.12 -13.03 -8.97
C ASP A 81 -0.23 -12.05 -8.18
N ALA A 82 0.02 -10.85 -8.72
CA ALA A 82 0.98 -9.94 -8.11
C ALA A 82 0.55 -9.40 -6.74
N LEU A 83 -0.77 -9.24 -6.51
CA LEU A 83 -1.28 -8.87 -5.20
C LEU A 83 -1.04 -9.99 -4.18
N ASP A 84 -1.30 -11.24 -4.56
CA ASP A 84 -1.07 -12.43 -3.74
C ASP A 84 0.40 -12.54 -3.30
N LEU A 85 1.32 -12.38 -4.26
CA LEU A 85 2.76 -12.42 -4.01
C LEU A 85 3.23 -11.25 -3.14
N MET A 86 2.60 -10.09 -3.29
CA MET A 86 2.88 -8.92 -2.43
C MET A 86 2.39 -9.17 -1.01
N ALA A 87 1.18 -9.68 -0.81
CA ALA A 87 0.65 -10.04 0.50
C ALA A 87 1.56 -11.06 1.20
N ASP A 88 2.00 -12.10 0.47
CA ASP A 88 2.95 -13.08 1.00
C ASP A 88 4.27 -12.42 1.43
N ALA A 89 4.81 -11.48 0.64
CA ALA A 89 6.06 -10.79 0.98
C ALA A 89 5.94 -9.92 2.25
N TYR A 90 4.80 -9.25 2.46
CA TYR A 90 4.54 -8.51 3.70
C TYR A 90 4.47 -9.45 4.92
N VAL A 91 3.81 -10.59 4.78
CA VAL A 91 3.74 -11.60 5.84
C VAL A 91 5.10 -12.21 6.12
N ASP A 92 5.87 -12.52 5.10
CA ASP A 92 7.23 -13.07 5.23
C ASP A 92 8.17 -12.08 5.93
N LEU A 93 8.04 -10.79 5.66
CA LEU A 93 8.78 -9.73 6.37
C LEU A 93 8.50 -9.78 7.89
N VAL A 94 7.24 -9.90 8.28
CA VAL A 94 6.81 -9.96 9.69
C VAL A 94 7.29 -11.25 10.35
N ARG A 95 7.13 -12.39 9.68
CA ARG A 95 7.59 -13.69 10.17
C ARG A 95 9.10 -13.77 10.32
N ALA A 96 9.85 -13.23 9.35
CA ALA A 96 11.32 -13.21 9.40
C ALA A 96 11.87 -12.41 10.59
N ALA A 97 11.11 -11.45 11.09
CA ALA A 97 11.45 -10.69 12.30
C ALA A 97 10.99 -11.37 13.59
N GLY A 98 10.39 -12.56 13.51
CA GLY A 98 9.99 -13.36 14.66
C GLY A 98 8.62 -13.05 15.25
N TYR A 99 7.75 -12.34 14.50
CA TYR A 99 6.39 -12.03 14.93
C TYR A 99 5.38 -13.03 14.34
N ASP A 100 4.43 -13.47 15.18
CA ASP A 100 3.36 -14.38 14.79
C ASP A 100 2.15 -13.65 14.16
N LYS A 101 2.00 -12.35 14.43
CA LYS A 101 0.89 -11.50 13.96
C LYS A 101 1.33 -10.05 13.84
N ALA A 102 0.57 -9.27 13.07
CA ALA A 102 0.70 -7.83 13.00
C ALA A 102 -0.66 -7.13 12.99
N VAL A 103 -0.67 -5.85 13.40
CA VAL A 103 -1.76 -4.92 13.06
C VAL A 103 -1.42 -4.32 11.70
N TRP A 104 -2.33 -4.45 10.75
CA TRP A 104 -2.16 -3.99 9.38
C TRP A 104 -3.00 -2.75 9.11
N ALA A 105 -2.38 -1.66 8.69
CA ALA A 105 -3.08 -0.45 8.29
C ALA A 105 -2.76 -0.14 6.84
N GLY A 106 -3.77 -0.11 5.98
CA GLY A 106 -3.59 0.12 4.54
C GLY A 106 -4.45 1.27 4.03
N LEU A 107 -3.81 2.22 3.33
CA LEU A 107 -4.51 3.32 2.67
C LEU A 107 -4.63 3.06 1.17
N SER A 108 -5.84 3.19 0.62
CA SER A 108 -6.12 3.06 -0.82
C SER A 108 -5.58 1.73 -1.37
N MET A 109 -4.55 1.75 -2.22
CA MET A 109 -3.88 0.53 -2.72
C MET A 109 -3.31 -0.34 -1.59
N GLY A 110 -2.83 0.26 -0.49
CA GLY A 110 -2.41 -0.45 0.70
C GLY A 110 -3.52 -1.29 1.33
N GLY A 111 -4.77 -0.82 1.23
CA GLY A 111 -5.94 -1.56 1.66
C GLY A 111 -6.18 -2.84 0.85
N TYR A 112 -5.85 -2.85 -0.45
CA TYR A 112 -5.92 -4.08 -1.26
C TYR A 112 -4.97 -5.14 -0.71
N VAL A 113 -3.73 -4.74 -0.38
CA VAL A 113 -2.72 -5.64 0.20
C VAL A 113 -3.18 -6.19 1.54
N VAL A 114 -3.71 -5.32 2.42
CA VAL A 114 -4.18 -5.71 3.76
C VAL A 114 -5.37 -6.66 3.70
N LEU A 115 -6.31 -6.43 2.79
CA LEU A 115 -7.43 -7.37 2.56
C LEU A 115 -6.96 -8.69 1.97
N ASP A 116 -5.94 -8.68 1.14
CA ASP A 116 -5.39 -9.92 0.61
C ASP A 116 -4.56 -10.69 1.65
N ILE A 117 -3.89 -10.00 2.56
CA ILE A 117 -3.30 -10.64 3.76
C ILE A 117 -4.40 -11.30 4.59
N GLN A 118 -5.53 -10.64 4.82
CA GLN A 118 -6.68 -11.23 5.52
C GLN A 118 -7.19 -12.49 4.82
N ARG A 119 -7.26 -12.51 3.49
CA ARG A 119 -7.70 -13.66 2.70
C ARG A 119 -6.75 -14.85 2.82
N ARG A 120 -5.45 -14.58 2.70
CA ARG A 120 -4.42 -15.62 2.54
C ARG A 120 -3.81 -16.06 3.87
N HIS A 121 -3.71 -15.15 4.81
CA HIS A 121 -3.03 -15.33 6.10
C HIS A 121 -3.85 -14.74 7.26
N PRO A 122 -5.12 -15.17 7.47
CA PRO A 122 -5.96 -14.61 8.52
C PRO A 122 -5.37 -14.81 9.93
N ASP A 123 -4.51 -15.81 10.11
CA ASP A 123 -3.76 -16.08 11.33
C ASP A 123 -2.68 -15.01 11.63
N MET A 124 -2.25 -14.27 10.63
CA MET A 124 -1.28 -13.18 10.76
C MET A 124 -1.91 -11.83 11.09
N VAL A 125 -3.24 -11.76 11.22
CA VAL A 125 -3.98 -10.53 11.45
C VAL A 125 -4.32 -10.39 12.94
N ALA A 126 -3.66 -9.44 13.62
CA ALA A 126 -4.01 -9.04 14.98
C ALA A 126 -5.00 -7.87 15.01
N GLY A 127 -5.07 -7.09 13.94
CA GLY A 127 -6.00 -5.99 13.75
C GLY A 127 -5.90 -5.43 12.34
N LEU A 128 -6.95 -4.77 11.88
CA LEU A 128 -7.07 -4.15 10.55
C LEU A 128 -7.47 -2.68 10.65
N ALA A 129 -6.80 -1.83 9.87
CA ALA A 129 -7.28 -0.48 9.57
C ALA A 129 -7.34 -0.31 8.05
N LEU A 130 -8.53 -0.09 7.53
CA LEU A 130 -8.81 0.13 6.12
C LEU A 130 -9.13 1.61 5.91
N CYS A 131 -8.21 2.34 5.27
CA CYS A 131 -8.30 3.79 5.11
C CYS A 131 -8.55 4.10 3.63
N ASP A 132 -9.66 4.77 3.33
CA ASP A 132 -10.03 5.25 1.99
C ASP A 132 -9.73 4.20 0.89
N THR A 133 -10.30 3.02 1.03
CA THR A 133 -10.04 1.86 0.16
C THR A 133 -11.33 1.14 -0.23
N LYS A 134 -11.20 0.17 -1.11
CA LYS A 134 -12.32 -0.68 -1.53
C LYS A 134 -11.90 -2.15 -1.61
N ALA A 135 -12.83 -3.05 -1.31
CA ALA A 135 -12.61 -4.49 -1.43
C ALA A 135 -12.83 -5.00 -2.87
N GLY A 136 -13.73 -4.38 -3.62
CA GLY A 136 -14.10 -4.81 -4.96
C GLY A 136 -12.99 -4.68 -5.99
N ALA A 137 -12.97 -5.59 -6.97
CA ALA A 137 -12.14 -5.45 -8.17
C ALA A 137 -12.54 -4.22 -9.00
N ASP A 138 -11.64 -3.78 -9.88
CA ASP A 138 -11.98 -2.74 -10.85
C ASP A 138 -12.95 -3.27 -11.92
N GLY A 139 -13.95 -2.46 -12.26
CA GLY A 139 -14.74 -2.70 -13.46
C GLY A 139 -13.90 -2.57 -14.74
N PRO A 140 -14.47 -2.99 -15.91
CA PRO A 140 -13.70 -3.04 -17.16
C PRO A 140 -13.06 -1.71 -17.56
N GLU A 141 -13.72 -0.59 -17.37
CA GLU A 141 -13.22 0.74 -17.72
C GLU A 141 -12.05 1.16 -16.79
N ALA A 142 -12.22 1.03 -15.48
CA ALA A 142 -11.18 1.37 -14.53
C ALA A 142 -9.93 0.49 -14.72
N ARG A 143 -10.12 -0.81 -15.00
CA ARG A 143 -9.05 -1.75 -15.35
C ARG A 143 -8.33 -1.30 -16.63
N ALA A 144 -9.05 -0.95 -17.68
CA ALA A 144 -8.45 -0.49 -18.93
C ALA A 144 -7.64 0.81 -18.72
N ASN A 145 -8.17 1.75 -17.94
CA ASN A 145 -7.48 3.00 -17.61
C ASN A 145 -6.17 2.76 -16.86
N ARG A 146 -6.13 1.80 -15.92
CA ARG A 146 -4.87 1.42 -15.25
C ARG A 146 -3.83 0.86 -16.22
N LEU A 147 -4.25 -0.02 -17.12
CA LEU A 147 -3.35 -0.63 -18.09
C LEU A 147 -2.84 0.39 -19.12
N ALA A 148 -3.68 1.32 -19.55
CA ALA A 148 -3.27 2.43 -20.41
C ALA A 148 -2.24 3.33 -19.70
N CYS A 149 -2.50 3.71 -18.45
CA CYS A 149 -1.59 4.49 -17.63
C CYS A 149 -0.23 3.77 -17.45
N ALA A 150 -0.25 2.47 -17.13
CA ALA A 150 0.97 1.66 -17.02
C ALA A 150 1.78 1.70 -18.32
N SER A 151 1.13 1.42 -19.44
CA SER A 151 1.78 1.39 -20.75
C SER A 151 2.35 2.76 -21.16
N GLU A 152 1.63 3.85 -20.84
CA GLU A 152 2.10 5.21 -21.12
C GLU A 152 3.32 5.57 -20.27
N CYS A 153 3.30 5.29 -18.95
CA CYS A 153 4.45 5.52 -18.08
C CYS A 153 5.70 4.78 -18.58
N GLU A 154 5.54 3.50 -18.91
CA GLU A 154 6.63 2.64 -19.39
C GLU A 154 7.18 3.11 -20.75
N ALA A 155 6.30 3.43 -21.69
CA ALA A 155 6.68 3.85 -23.05
C ALA A 155 7.35 5.23 -23.07
N THR A 156 6.87 6.17 -22.25
CA THR A 156 7.40 7.55 -22.18
C THR A 156 8.52 7.70 -21.17
N GLN A 157 8.77 6.67 -20.35
CA GLN A 157 9.75 6.69 -19.25
C GLN A 157 9.55 7.86 -18.28
N THR A 158 8.30 8.24 -18.04
CA THR A 158 7.92 9.32 -17.10
C THR A 158 6.74 8.91 -16.25
N VAL A 159 6.55 9.61 -15.13
CA VAL A 159 5.39 9.46 -14.24
C VAL A 159 4.33 10.52 -14.48
N LYS A 160 4.43 11.29 -15.58
CA LYS A 160 3.44 12.32 -15.94
C LYS A 160 1.99 11.83 -15.90
N PRO A 161 1.66 10.61 -16.39
CA PRO A 161 0.28 10.12 -16.38
C PRO A 161 -0.35 10.06 -14.98
N VAL A 162 0.45 9.98 -13.91
CA VAL A 162 -0.05 9.92 -12.53
C VAL A 162 0.11 11.22 -11.74
N MET A 163 0.61 12.29 -12.37
CA MET A 163 0.78 13.58 -11.69
C MET A 163 -0.56 14.21 -11.27
N HIS A 164 -1.68 13.85 -11.89
CA HIS A 164 -3.01 14.32 -11.50
C HIS A 164 -3.40 13.93 -10.06
N PHE A 165 -2.74 12.93 -9.44
CA PHE A 165 -2.93 12.63 -8.03
C PHE A 165 -2.45 13.74 -7.08
N THR A 166 -1.71 14.73 -7.58
CA THR A 166 -1.35 15.95 -6.84
C THR A 166 -2.52 16.93 -6.73
N ASP A 167 -3.51 16.81 -7.61
CA ASP A 167 -4.67 17.69 -7.61
C ASP A 167 -5.51 17.41 -6.36
N ALA A 168 -5.84 18.46 -5.63
CA ALA A 168 -6.65 18.34 -4.44
C ALA A 168 -8.14 18.47 -4.78
N THR A 169 -8.94 17.65 -4.11
CA THR A 169 -10.38 17.71 -4.13
C THR A 169 -10.92 18.37 -2.84
N PRO A 170 -12.18 18.84 -2.81
CA PRO A 170 -12.75 19.41 -1.58
C PRO A 170 -12.83 18.44 -0.40
N SER A 171 -12.81 17.12 -0.65
CA SER A 171 -12.81 16.07 0.37
C SER A 171 -11.43 15.73 0.92
N ASP A 172 -10.36 16.18 0.27
CA ASP A 172 -9.00 15.94 0.75
C ASP A 172 -8.71 16.73 2.04
N SER A 173 -7.70 16.30 2.80
CA SER A 173 -7.26 16.99 4.00
C SER A 173 -6.82 18.43 3.69
N SER A 174 -6.94 19.33 4.68
CA SER A 174 -6.48 20.71 4.56
C SER A 174 -4.99 20.80 4.15
N PHE A 175 -4.17 19.84 4.60
CA PHE A 175 -2.77 19.77 4.20
C PHE A 175 -2.63 19.48 2.70
N LYS A 176 -3.31 18.47 2.15
CA LYS A 176 -3.26 18.16 0.71
C LYS A 176 -3.82 19.31 -0.14
N GLN A 177 -4.80 20.07 0.39
CA GLN A 177 -5.34 21.26 -0.27
C GLN A 177 -4.37 22.46 -0.26
N SER A 178 -3.37 22.49 0.61
CA SER A 178 -2.37 23.55 0.70
C SER A 178 -1.36 23.49 -0.45
N ASP A 179 -0.71 24.62 -0.75
CA ASP A 179 0.37 24.67 -1.74
C ASP A 179 1.57 23.81 -1.32
N GLU A 180 1.88 23.79 -0.02
CA GLU A 180 2.95 22.96 0.56
C GLU A 180 2.65 21.48 0.39
N GLY A 181 1.44 21.02 0.74
CA GLY A 181 1.03 19.63 0.59
C GLY A 181 1.07 19.18 -0.87
N ARG A 182 0.52 19.97 -1.79
CA ARG A 182 0.56 19.67 -3.22
C ARG A 182 1.99 19.59 -3.76
N ALA A 183 2.87 20.51 -3.36
CA ALA A 183 4.28 20.49 -3.75
C ALA A 183 5.01 19.26 -3.22
N LEU A 184 4.70 18.84 -1.98
CA LEU A 184 5.27 17.65 -1.36
C LEU A 184 4.82 16.39 -2.11
N PHE A 185 3.52 16.23 -2.39
CA PHE A 185 2.99 15.12 -3.18
C PHE A 185 3.58 15.08 -4.59
N ALA A 186 3.67 16.24 -5.26
CA ALA A 186 4.28 16.34 -6.59
C ALA A 186 5.73 15.86 -6.59
N ARG A 187 6.50 16.19 -5.55
CA ARG A 187 7.86 15.72 -5.38
C ARG A 187 7.91 14.21 -5.19
N TRP A 188 7.13 13.64 -4.25
CA TRP A 188 7.12 12.21 -3.98
C TRP A 188 6.72 11.39 -5.21
N ILE A 189 5.71 11.86 -5.97
CA ILE A 189 5.28 11.20 -7.21
C ILE A 189 6.36 11.34 -8.29
N GLY A 190 6.95 12.53 -8.43
CA GLY A 190 8.01 12.80 -9.42
C GLY A 190 9.28 11.97 -9.20
N GLU A 191 9.54 11.51 -7.97
CA GLU A 191 10.67 10.66 -7.61
C GLU A 191 10.41 9.17 -7.85
N GLN A 192 9.17 8.76 -8.17
CA GLN A 192 8.87 7.38 -8.50
C GLN A 192 9.42 6.99 -9.88
N THR A 193 9.72 5.71 -10.07
CA THR A 193 10.12 5.20 -11.39
C THR A 193 8.90 4.90 -12.27
N SER A 194 8.99 5.16 -13.57
CA SER A 194 7.92 4.85 -14.51
C SER A 194 7.58 3.37 -14.54
N GLN A 195 8.59 2.51 -14.43
CA GLN A 195 8.42 1.05 -14.37
C GLN A 195 7.73 0.60 -13.09
N GLY A 196 8.10 1.20 -11.93
CA GLY A 196 7.46 0.89 -10.65
C GLY A 196 6.00 1.33 -10.60
N VAL A 197 5.69 2.52 -11.17
CA VAL A 197 4.31 2.99 -11.36
C VAL A 197 3.55 2.03 -12.28
N GLY A 198 4.14 1.64 -13.41
CA GLY A 198 3.55 0.70 -14.37
C GLY A 198 3.26 -0.65 -13.72
N TRP A 199 4.23 -1.21 -12.99
CA TRP A 199 4.07 -2.50 -12.31
C TRP A 199 2.90 -2.47 -11.31
N ARG A 200 2.82 -1.45 -10.45
CA ARG A 200 1.74 -1.30 -9.45
C ARG A 200 0.36 -1.10 -10.10
N GLN A 201 0.28 -0.39 -11.23
CA GLN A 201 -0.96 -0.25 -11.98
C GLN A 201 -1.40 -1.59 -12.60
N ARG A 202 -0.48 -2.38 -13.16
CA ARG A 202 -0.77 -3.72 -13.70
C ARG A 202 -1.21 -4.69 -12.61
N MET A 203 -0.59 -4.63 -11.42
CA MET A 203 -1.00 -5.40 -10.24
C MET A 203 -2.43 -5.02 -9.83
N ALA A 204 -2.71 -3.72 -9.69
CA ALA A 204 -4.04 -3.26 -9.28
C ALA A 204 -5.13 -3.60 -10.32
N ALA A 205 -4.80 -3.58 -11.62
CA ALA A 205 -5.69 -4.04 -12.69
C ALA A 205 -5.97 -5.55 -12.62
N GLY A 206 -5.02 -6.34 -12.13
CA GLY A 206 -5.14 -7.80 -12.01
C GLY A 206 -5.76 -8.29 -10.70
N ARG A 207 -5.96 -7.42 -9.71
CA ARG A 207 -6.42 -7.84 -8.39
C ARG A 207 -7.81 -8.48 -8.41
N PRO A 208 -8.05 -9.50 -7.56
CA PRO A 208 -9.37 -10.11 -7.41
C PRO A 208 -10.35 -9.17 -6.68
N ASP A 209 -11.64 -9.53 -6.71
CA ASP A 209 -12.63 -9.01 -5.80
C ASP A 209 -12.46 -9.68 -4.43
N LEU A 210 -12.31 -8.87 -3.39
CA LEU A 210 -12.11 -9.32 -1.99
C LEU A 210 -13.29 -8.95 -1.10
N SER A 211 -14.44 -8.60 -1.67
CA SER A 211 -15.64 -8.21 -0.91
C SER A 211 -16.16 -9.33 -0.02
N ASP A 212 -15.94 -10.59 -0.39
CA ASP A 212 -16.26 -11.77 0.38
C ASP A 212 -15.40 -11.93 1.65
N GLN A 213 -14.29 -11.23 1.73
CA GLN A 213 -13.41 -11.26 2.90
C GLN A 213 -13.89 -10.36 4.05
N LEU A 214 -14.66 -9.32 3.77
CA LEU A 214 -15.12 -8.35 4.77
C LEU A 214 -15.90 -9.02 5.93
N PRO A 215 -16.89 -9.92 5.69
CA PRO A 215 -17.60 -10.61 6.77
C PRO A 215 -16.75 -11.66 7.48
N LEU A 216 -15.59 -12.03 6.97
CA LEU A 216 -14.69 -13.03 7.57
C LEU A 216 -13.66 -12.41 8.52
N VAL A 217 -13.58 -11.10 8.61
CA VAL A 217 -12.70 -10.40 9.54
C VAL A 217 -13.19 -10.62 10.96
N THR A 218 -12.39 -11.31 11.78
CA THR A 218 -12.67 -11.57 13.20
C THR A 218 -11.79 -10.76 14.14
N ALA A 219 -10.67 -10.23 13.64
CA ALA A 219 -9.80 -9.34 14.40
C ALA A 219 -10.46 -7.96 14.59
N PRO A 220 -10.06 -7.18 15.62
CA PRO A 220 -10.46 -5.79 15.74
C PRO A 220 -10.19 -5.03 14.43
N ALA A 221 -11.24 -4.41 13.89
CA ALA A 221 -11.14 -3.73 12.61
C ALA A 221 -11.75 -2.33 12.65
N ARG A 222 -11.14 -1.40 11.92
CA ARG A 222 -11.65 -0.06 11.66
C ARG A 222 -11.63 0.20 10.16
N SER A 223 -12.73 0.71 9.64
CA SER A 223 -12.82 1.22 8.28
C SER A 223 -13.12 2.71 8.33
N GLU A 224 -12.39 3.48 7.55
CA GLU A 224 -12.57 4.91 7.38
C GLU A 224 -12.69 5.22 5.90
N GLU A 225 -13.83 5.76 5.50
CA GLU A 225 -14.09 6.25 4.15
C GLU A 225 -14.40 7.75 4.22
N HIS A 226 -13.78 8.52 3.34
CA HIS A 226 -14.23 9.87 3.06
C HIS A 226 -15.39 9.78 2.07
N THR A 227 -16.62 9.72 2.58
CA THR A 227 -17.81 9.85 1.73
C THR A 227 -17.87 11.29 1.21
N SER A 228 -17.64 11.41 -0.09
CA SER A 228 -17.89 12.65 -0.85
C SER A 228 -19.38 12.90 -0.99
#